data_24bf87b9d056a09e489409bc6dea79f9
#
_entry.id   24bf87b9d056a09e489409bc6dea79f9
#
_cell.length_a   1.000
_cell.length_b   1.000
_cell.length_c   1.000
_cell.angle_alpha   90.00
_cell.angle_beta   90.00
_cell.angle_gamma   90.00
#
_symmetry.space_group_name_H-M   'P 1'
#
loop_
_entity.id
_entity.type
_entity.pdbx_description
1 polymer ?
#
loop_
_entity_poly.entity_id
_entity_poly.type
_entity_poly.pdbx_seq_one_letter_code
_entity_poly.pdbx_strand_id
1 'polypeptide(L)'
;LEQLTTDSSGQTENISLPAPPEEYSLEPGIYQPYSEYNVLVEAEGFQPLNISGTEVLAGAQAIQPAKLTGDEDSTPSEDPIVIPDHTLFGNYPPKIAEAEVKPVGESGEIVLSRVVVPQTVVVHEGTPTDSTAKDYYVPYRDYIKNVASSEIYSTWPQSTITANVLAIMSFTLNRVYTEWYRNQGYDFTITSSTAFDHKWIYGRNIFESISQVVDEIFDSFLSRPGVRQPILTQYCDGRKVQCPRWMTQWGSCSLGQQGYSPIEILRYYYGDSMYINTAEQIAGIPASWPGYDLTVGSSGDKVRQLQ
;
A
#
# COMPACT_ATOMS: atom_id res chain seq x y z
N LEU A 1 -23.18 10.38 -19.07
CA LEU A 1 -21.94 10.07 -19.76
C LEU A 1 -21.16 11.37 -19.93
N GLU A 2 -19.96 11.45 -19.35
CA GLU A 2 -19.01 12.54 -19.56
C GLU A 2 -17.94 12.08 -20.56
N GLN A 3 -17.46 12.97 -21.38
CA GLN A 3 -16.37 12.70 -22.33
C GLN A 3 -15.28 13.75 -22.13
N LEU A 4 -14.06 13.28 -21.91
CA LEU A 4 -12.89 14.11 -21.65
C LEU A 4 -11.81 13.80 -22.69
N THR A 5 -10.92 14.76 -22.88
CA THR A 5 -9.71 14.57 -23.71
C THR A 5 -8.51 14.93 -22.87
N THR A 6 -7.45 14.13 -22.96
CA THR A 6 -6.19 14.44 -22.29
C THR A 6 -5.43 15.54 -23.02
N ASP A 7 -4.68 16.33 -22.24
CA ASP A 7 -3.72 17.29 -22.77
C ASP A 7 -2.42 16.61 -23.25
N SER A 8 -1.42 17.41 -23.62
CA SER A 8 -0.11 16.91 -24.08
C SER A 8 0.71 16.18 -23.00
N SER A 9 0.33 16.30 -21.74
CA SER A 9 0.94 15.57 -20.59
C SER A 9 0.19 14.29 -20.24
N GLY A 10 -0.89 13.99 -20.96
CA GLY A 10 -1.75 12.83 -20.70
C GLY A 10 -2.73 13.02 -19.54
N GLN A 11 -3.01 14.27 -19.12
CA GLN A 11 -3.93 14.59 -18.04
C GLN A 11 -5.23 15.19 -18.59
N THR A 12 -6.35 14.84 -17.98
CA THR A 12 -7.65 15.49 -18.24
C THR A 12 -7.86 16.67 -17.33
N GLU A 13 -8.81 17.54 -17.69
CA GLU A 13 -9.38 18.49 -16.74
C GLU A 13 -10.08 17.75 -15.60
N ASN A 14 -10.18 18.41 -14.44
CA ASN A 14 -10.96 17.90 -13.32
C ASN A 14 -12.45 17.99 -13.61
N ILE A 15 -13.18 16.93 -13.33
CA ILE A 15 -14.63 16.91 -13.38
C ILE A 15 -15.23 16.66 -12.01
N SER A 16 -16.44 17.15 -11.78
CA SER A 16 -17.20 16.87 -10.58
C SER A 16 -18.21 15.76 -10.86
N LEU A 17 -18.13 14.70 -10.07
CA LEU A 17 -19.04 13.55 -10.16
C LEU A 17 -19.87 13.44 -8.89
N PRO A 18 -21.14 13.02 -8.95
CA PRO A 18 -21.95 12.77 -7.78
C PRO A 18 -21.36 11.71 -6.85
N ALA A 19 -21.40 11.98 -5.55
CA ALA A 19 -20.96 11.06 -4.51
C ALA A 19 -21.98 11.07 -3.35
N PRO A 20 -22.06 10.00 -2.53
CA PRO A 20 -22.84 10.00 -1.30
C PRO A 20 -22.38 11.09 -0.32
N PRO A 21 -23.22 11.43 0.68
CA PRO A 21 -22.84 12.37 1.73
C PRO A 21 -21.52 11.98 2.44
N GLU A 22 -20.70 12.98 2.75
CA GLU A 22 -19.39 12.78 3.40
C GLU A 22 -19.51 12.01 4.72
N GLU A 23 -20.58 12.24 5.46
CA GLU A 23 -20.85 11.61 6.75
C GLU A 23 -20.82 10.09 6.70
N TYR A 24 -21.16 9.49 5.53
CA TYR A 24 -21.12 8.02 5.38
C TYR A 24 -19.68 7.45 5.43
N SER A 25 -18.68 8.27 5.17
CA SER A 25 -17.27 7.90 5.25
C SER A 25 -16.63 8.23 6.60
N LEU A 26 -17.29 9.02 7.46
CA LEU A 26 -16.73 9.49 8.73
C LEU A 26 -17.07 8.58 9.92
N GLU A 27 -18.04 7.71 9.77
CA GLU A 27 -18.42 6.72 10.78
C GLU A 27 -18.78 5.38 10.13
N PRO A 28 -18.59 4.26 10.85
CA PRO A 28 -18.95 2.95 10.33
C PRO A 28 -20.47 2.82 10.16
N GLY A 29 -20.92 2.56 8.93
CA GLY A 29 -22.34 2.46 8.58
C GLY A 29 -22.64 1.29 7.64
N ILE A 30 -23.91 1.20 7.23
CA ILE A 30 -24.40 0.21 6.26
C ILE A 30 -24.49 0.79 4.85
N TYR A 31 -24.36 2.11 4.72
CA TYR A 31 -24.44 2.79 3.43
C TYR A 31 -23.04 2.89 2.81
N GLN A 32 -22.97 2.63 1.51
CA GLN A 32 -21.72 2.80 0.74
C GLN A 32 -21.35 4.28 0.75
N PRO A 33 -20.12 4.64 1.20
CA PRO A 33 -19.73 6.04 1.36
C PRO A 33 -19.15 6.67 0.08
N TYR A 34 -19.11 5.94 -1.02
CA TYR A 34 -18.56 6.37 -2.31
C TYR A 34 -19.48 5.95 -3.46
N SER A 35 -19.35 6.64 -4.58
CA SER A 35 -19.90 6.18 -5.86
C SER A 35 -18.82 5.48 -6.65
N GLU A 36 -19.21 4.54 -7.50
CA GLU A 36 -18.35 3.82 -8.43
C GLU A 36 -18.66 4.24 -9.86
N TYR A 37 -17.62 4.47 -10.62
CA TYR A 37 -17.72 4.85 -12.03
C TYR A 37 -16.91 3.92 -12.91
N ASN A 38 -17.41 3.72 -14.13
CA ASN A 38 -16.69 3.01 -15.18
C ASN A 38 -15.99 4.05 -16.06
N VAL A 39 -14.72 3.82 -16.36
CA VAL A 39 -13.89 4.67 -17.20
C VAL A 39 -13.46 3.85 -18.43
N LEU A 40 -13.78 4.37 -19.62
CA LEU A 40 -13.26 3.84 -20.88
C LEU A 40 -12.20 4.83 -21.41
N VAL A 41 -11.01 4.32 -21.69
CA VAL A 41 -9.91 5.10 -22.25
C VAL A 41 -9.61 4.57 -23.64
N GLU A 42 -9.65 5.47 -24.64
CA GLU A 42 -9.42 5.15 -26.05
C GLU A 42 -8.40 6.13 -26.63
N ALA A 43 -7.48 5.63 -27.42
CA ALA A 43 -6.56 6.43 -28.24
C ALA A 43 -6.25 5.71 -29.55
N GLU A 44 -5.99 6.47 -30.61
CA GLU A 44 -5.64 5.92 -31.93
C GLU A 44 -4.31 5.15 -31.84
N GLY A 45 -4.27 3.91 -32.32
CA GLY A 45 -3.11 3.02 -32.29
C GLY A 45 -2.93 2.29 -30.95
N PHE A 46 -3.93 2.35 -30.07
CA PHE A 46 -3.92 1.65 -28.78
C PHE A 46 -5.19 0.84 -28.55
N GLN A 47 -5.05 -0.25 -27.84
CA GLN A 47 -6.18 -1.06 -27.39
C GLN A 47 -7.02 -0.31 -26.35
N PRO A 48 -8.36 -0.33 -26.44
CA PRO A 48 -9.23 0.30 -25.46
C PRO A 48 -9.03 -0.30 -24.07
N LEU A 49 -8.93 0.55 -23.05
CA LEU A 49 -8.83 0.13 -21.65
C LEU A 49 -10.14 0.41 -20.92
N ASN A 50 -10.75 -0.62 -20.34
CA ASN A 50 -11.91 -0.51 -19.48
C ASN A 50 -11.50 -0.61 -18.03
N ILE A 51 -11.91 0.36 -17.20
CA ILE A 51 -11.72 0.37 -15.76
C ILE A 51 -13.09 0.48 -15.10
N SER A 52 -13.43 -0.48 -14.23
CA SER A 52 -14.66 -0.48 -13.46
C SER A 52 -14.38 -0.34 -11.97
N GLY A 53 -15.29 0.33 -11.25
CA GLY A 53 -15.18 0.52 -9.81
C GLY A 53 -14.30 1.70 -9.40
N THR A 54 -14.01 2.68 -10.30
CA THR A 54 -13.32 3.91 -9.91
C THR A 54 -14.12 4.63 -8.83
N GLU A 55 -13.55 4.78 -7.64
CA GLU A 55 -14.23 5.32 -6.47
C GLU A 55 -14.19 6.85 -6.41
N VAL A 56 -15.33 7.45 -6.08
CA VAL A 56 -15.47 8.90 -5.87
C VAL A 56 -16.10 9.15 -4.50
N LEU A 57 -15.39 9.86 -3.64
CA LEU A 57 -15.83 10.30 -2.32
C LEU A 57 -16.24 11.77 -2.34
N ALA A 58 -17.18 12.16 -1.48
CA ALA A 58 -17.63 13.55 -1.37
C ALA A 58 -16.46 14.48 -1.02
N GLY A 59 -16.34 15.58 -1.77
CA GLY A 59 -15.30 16.60 -1.55
C GLY A 59 -13.86 16.16 -1.79
N ALA A 60 -13.64 14.92 -2.23
CA ALA A 60 -12.31 14.39 -2.47
C ALA A 60 -11.93 14.45 -3.95
N GLN A 61 -10.68 14.82 -4.21
CA GLN A 61 -10.08 14.74 -5.54
C GLN A 61 -9.30 13.43 -5.66
N ALA A 62 -9.44 12.76 -6.81
CA ALA A 62 -8.70 11.53 -7.11
C ALA A 62 -8.21 11.53 -8.57
N ILE A 63 -7.11 10.82 -8.80
CA ILE A 63 -6.56 10.57 -10.13
C ILE A 63 -6.76 9.10 -10.46
N GLN A 64 -7.40 8.82 -11.60
CA GLN A 64 -7.48 7.48 -12.15
C GLN A 64 -6.31 7.29 -13.14
N PRO A 65 -5.27 6.52 -12.77
CA PRO A 65 -4.20 6.22 -13.71
C PRO A 65 -4.70 5.25 -14.78
N ALA A 66 -4.24 5.45 -16.02
CA ALA A 66 -4.52 4.58 -17.15
C ALA A 66 -3.25 4.39 -17.98
N LYS A 67 -2.94 3.12 -18.30
CA LYS A 67 -1.82 2.76 -19.18
C LYS A 67 -2.37 1.98 -20.35
N LEU A 68 -2.22 2.53 -21.56
CA LEU A 68 -2.66 1.89 -22.78
C LEU A 68 -1.58 0.99 -23.36
N THR A 69 -2.02 -0.11 -23.98
CA THR A 69 -1.18 -1.04 -24.73
C THR A 69 -1.34 -0.75 -26.23
N GLY A 70 -0.23 -0.69 -26.98
CA GLY A 70 -0.27 -0.44 -28.42
C GLY A 70 -0.96 -1.58 -29.18
N ASP A 71 -1.64 -1.28 -30.28
CA ASP A 71 -2.31 -2.27 -31.15
C ASP A 71 -1.34 -3.27 -31.76
N GLU A 72 -0.07 -2.86 -32.00
CA GLU A 72 0.98 -3.68 -32.58
C GLU A 72 1.65 -4.60 -31.55
N ASP A 73 1.42 -4.38 -30.26
CA ASP A 73 1.95 -5.25 -29.22
C ASP A 73 1.23 -6.60 -29.27
N SER A 74 2.00 -7.67 -29.49
CA SER A 74 1.49 -9.04 -29.51
C SER A 74 1.02 -9.56 -28.13
N THR A 75 1.12 -8.74 -27.10
CA THR A 75 0.51 -9.00 -25.80
C THR A 75 -0.99 -8.75 -25.89
N PRO A 76 -1.84 -9.70 -25.43
CA PRO A 76 -3.27 -9.44 -25.30
C PRO A 76 -3.50 -8.15 -24.51
N SER A 77 -4.57 -7.40 -24.85
CA SER A 77 -4.99 -6.28 -24.00
C SER A 77 -5.02 -6.77 -22.55
N GLU A 78 -4.53 -5.94 -21.64
CA GLU A 78 -4.72 -6.26 -20.23
C GLU A 78 -6.23 -6.51 -20.00
N ASP A 79 -6.56 -7.56 -19.24
CA ASP A 79 -7.93 -7.80 -18.80
C ASP A 79 -8.51 -6.50 -18.23
N PRO A 80 -9.83 -6.25 -18.38
CA PRO A 80 -10.42 -5.03 -17.85
C PRO A 80 -10.04 -4.88 -16.38
N ILE A 81 -9.57 -3.68 -16.00
CA ILE A 81 -9.24 -3.38 -14.61
C ILE A 81 -10.54 -3.35 -13.81
N VAL A 82 -10.59 -4.15 -12.75
CA VAL A 82 -11.73 -4.18 -11.83
C VAL A 82 -11.24 -3.78 -10.44
N ILE A 83 -11.69 -2.62 -9.98
CA ILE A 83 -11.45 -2.13 -8.62
C ILE A 83 -12.57 -2.70 -7.75
N PRO A 84 -12.28 -3.62 -6.82
CA PRO A 84 -13.31 -4.17 -5.93
C PRO A 84 -13.70 -3.15 -4.87
N ASP A 85 -14.81 -3.44 -4.14
CA ASP A 85 -15.27 -2.64 -3.02
C ASP A 85 -14.14 -2.23 -2.08
N HIS A 86 -14.19 -0.98 -1.61
CA HIS A 86 -13.24 -0.46 -0.62
C HIS A 86 -13.19 -1.34 0.62
N THR A 87 -12.00 -1.61 1.16
CA THR A 87 -11.77 -2.57 2.25
C THR A 87 -12.64 -2.30 3.48
N LEU A 88 -12.85 -1.04 3.85
CA LEU A 88 -13.68 -0.68 5.00
C LEU A 88 -15.17 -0.92 4.78
N PHE A 89 -15.65 -0.92 3.53
CA PHE A 89 -17.05 -1.18 3.19
C PHE A 89 -17.26 -2.64 2.77
N GLY A 90 -16.44 -3.16 1.87
CA GLY A 90 -16.49 -4.52 1.34
C GLY A 90 -16.03 -5.59 2.34
N ASN A 91 -15.38 -6.62 1.84
CA ASN A 91 -14.92 -7.74 2.66
C ASN A 91 -13.60 -7.41 3.38
N TYR A 92 -13.52 -7.66 4.68
CA TYR A 92 -12.30 -7.48 5.47
C TYR A 92 -11.93 -8.82 6.12
N PRO A 93 -10.96 -9.57 5.58
CA PRO A 93 -10.57 -10.86 6.16
C PRO A 93 -9.80 -10.66 7.47
N PRO A 94 -9.88 -11.63 8.41
CA PRO A 94 -9.03 -11.62 9.60
C PRO A 94 -7.54 -11.59 9.22
N LYS A 95 -6.77 -10.77 9.93
CA LYS A 95 -5.32 -10.70 9.76
C LYS A 95 -4.61 -11.82 10.52
N ILE A 96 -3.56 -12.35 9.93
CA ILE A 96 -2.67 -13.31 10.57
C ILE A 96 -1.75 -12.55 11.51
N ALA A 97 -1.84 -12.84 12.81
CA ALA A 97 -1.01 -12.19 13.82
C ALA A 97 0.44 -12.65 13.73
N GLU A 98 1.37 -11.70 13.77
CA GLU A 98 2.80 -11.94 13.77
C GLU A 98 3.47 -11.20 14.93
N ALA A 99 4.64 -11.68 15.35
CA ALA A 99 5.45 -10.97 16.33
C ALA A 99 5.95 -9.64 15.75
N GLU A 100 5.89 -8.56 16.55
CA GLU A 100 6.37 -7.23 16.16
C GLU A 100 7.86 -7.23 15.80
N VAL A 101 8.66 -7.97 16.59
CA VAL A 101 10.09 -8.15 16.35
C VAL A 101 10.34 -9.58 15.86
N LYS A 102 10.94 -9.70 14.69
CA LYS A 102 11.32 -10.99 14.12
C LYS A 102 12.60 -11.50 14.76
N PRO A 103 12.71 -12.79 15.11
CA PRO A 103 13.90 -13.36 15.75
C PRO A 103 15.05 -13.59 14.74
N VAL A 104 15.57 -12.55 14.15
CA VAL A 104 16.53 -12.59 13.01
C VAL A 104 17.95 -13.03 13.37
N GLY A 105 18.31 -13.19 14.61
CA GLY A 105 19.71 -13.56 15.00
C GLY A 105 19.92 -15.03 15.29
N GLU A 106 18.88 -15.73 15.77
CA GLU A 106 18.96 -17.13 16.20
C GLU A 106 18.51 -18.12 15.13
N SER A 107 17.66 -17.65 14.19
CA SER A 107 17.09 -18.47 13.12
C SER A 107 18.00 -18.60 11.90
N GLY A 108 19.10 -17.83 11.82
CA GLY A 108 19.97 -17.76 10.63
C GLY A 108 19.35 -16.93 9.49
N GLU A 109 18.27 -16.22 9.73
CA GLU A 109 17.65 -15.32 8.76
C GLU A 109 18.59 -14.14 8.43
N ILE A 110 18.63 -13.77 7.15
CA ILE A 110 19.41 -12.65 6.65
C ILE A 110 18.51 -11.43 6.61
N VAL A 111 18.99 -10.32 7.20
CA VAL A 111 18.30 -9.02 7.18
C VAL A 111 19.19 -7.95 6.60
N LEU A 112 18.62 -6.84 6.19
CA LEU A 112 19.39 -5.67 5.75
C LEU A 112 20.22 -5.12 6.91
N SER A 113 21.39 -4.55 6.61
CA SER A 113 22.26 -3.94 7.60
C SER A 113 21.70 -2.66 8.21
N ARG A 114 20.79 -2.00 7.50
CA ARG A 114 20.07 -0.78 7.92
C ARG A 114 18.68 -0.73 7.31
N VAL A 115 17.81 0.09 7.88
CA VAL A 115 16.50 0.38 7.27
C VAL A 115 16.74 1.32 6.07
N VAL A 116 16.12 0.98 4.95
CA VAL A 116 16.17 1.77 3.72
C VAL A 116 14.79 1.85 3.08
N VAL A 117 14.51 2.94 2.40
CA VAL A 117 13.35 3.07 1.53
C VAL A 117 13.75 2.57 0.13
N PRO A 118 13.17 1.47 -0.36
CA PRO A 118 13.51 0.98 -1.69
C PRO A 118 12.92 1.89 -2.77
N GLN A 119 13.54 1.95 -3.93
CA GLN A 119 12.92 2.59 -5.09
C GLN A 119 11.68 1.81 -5.54
N THR A 120 11.74 0.48 -5.46
CA THR A 120 10.70 -0.43 -5.97
C THR A 120 10.42 -1.52 -4.94
N VAL A 121 9.16 -1.88 -4.77
CA VAL A 121 8.70 -3.07 -4.07
C VAL A 121 8.10 -4.06 -5.09
N VAL A 122 8.31 -5.35 -4.85
CA VAL A 122 7.68 -6.41 -5.65
C VAL A 122 6.42 -6.86 -4.91
N VAL A 123 5.26 -6.60 -5.51
CA VAL A 123 3.95 -6.93 -4.94
C VAL A 123 3.42 -8.20 -5.58
N HIS A 124 3.23 -9.23 -4.77
CA HIS A 124 2.58 -10.48 -5.17
C HIS A 124 1.06 -10.34 -5.07
N GLU A 125 0.34 -10.44 -6.20
CA GLU A 125 -1.11 -10.19 -6.25
C GLU A 125 -1.90 -11.41 -5.78
N GLY A 126 -1.71 -11.80 -4.52
CA GLY A 126 -2.39 -12.96 -3.95
C GLY A 126 -1.94 -13.28 -2.54
N THR A 127 -2.24 -14.51 -2.11
CA THR A 127 -1.65 -15.06 -0.89
C THR A 127 -0.23 -15.57 -1.17
N PRO A 128 0.66 -15.66 -0.16
CA PRO A 128 2.07 -16.04 -0.41
C PRO A 128 2.26 -17.38 -1.13
N THR A 129 1.30 -18.29 -1.00
CA THR A 129 1.36 -19.63 -1.59
C THR A 129 0.66 -19.76 -2.95
N ASP A 130 0.10 -18.69 -3.47
CA ASP A 130 -0.57 -18.70 -4.76
C ASP A 130 0.47 -18.56 -5.90
N SER A 131 0.93 -19.69 -6.41
CA SER A 131 1.92 -19.74 -7.50
C SER A 131 1.38 -19.26 -8.87
N THR A 132 0.10 -18.94 -8.96
CA THR A 132 -0.53 -18.41 -10.20
C THR A 132 -0.66 -16.90 -10.19
N ALA A 133 -0.47 -16.28 -9.02
CA ALA A 133 -0.55 -14.83 -8.86
C ALA A 133 0.60 -14.12 -9.60
N LYS A 134 0.31 -12.92 -10.10
CA LYS A 134 1.30 -12.08 -10.78
C LYS A 134 2.14 -11.30 -9.76
N ASP A 135 3.39 -11.03 -10.12
CA ASP A 135 4.26 -10.12 -9.38
C ASP A 135 4.37 -8.78 -10.11
N TYR A 136 4.12 -7.69 -9.38
CA TYR A 136 4.18 -6.33 -9.91
C TYR A 136 5.34 -5.56 -9.29
N TYR A 137 6.15 -4.91 -10.13
CA TYR A 137 7.25 -4.04 -9.73
C TYR A 137 6.72 -2.62 -9.60
N VAL A 138 6.45 -2.20 -8.38
CA VAL A 138 5.76 -0.94 -8.09
C VAL A 138 6.71 0.04 -7.41
N PRO A 139 6.81 1.30 -7.87
CA PRO A 139 7.53 2.33 -7.13
C PRO A 139 7.00 2.42 -5.68
N TYR A 140 7.92 2.55 -4.72
CA TYR A 140 7.55 2.50 -3.30
C TYR A 140 6.44 3.49 -2.92
N ARG A 141 6.55 4.75 -3.37
CA ARG A 141 5.53 5.76 -3.07
C ARG A 141 4.17 5.40 -3.68
N ASP A 142 4.16 4.91 -4.91
CA ASP A 142 2.93 4.50 -5.60
C ASP A 142 2.27 3.30 -4.90
N TYR A 143 3.09 2.37 -4.39
CA TYR A 143 2.60 1.28 -3.55
C TYR A 143 1.89 1.81 -2.29
N ILE A 144 2.53 2.71 -1.54
CA ILE A 144 1.94 3.27 -0.31
C ILE A 144 0.66 4.07 -0.62
N LYS A 145 0.66 4.90 -1.67
CA LYS A 145 -0.52 5.67 -2.11
C LYS A 145 -1.69 4.75 -2.47
N ASN A 146 -1.41 3.66 -3.18
CA ASN A 146 -2.40 2.68 -3.57
C ASN A 146 -3.00 1.96 -2.36
N VAL A 147 -2.15 1.43 -1.48
CA VAL A 147 -2.60 0.76 -0.25
C VAL A 147 -3.44 1.70 0.61
N ALA A 148 -2.96 2.91 0.88
CA ALA A 148 -3.69 3.86 1.71
C ALA A 148 -5.03 4.25 1.07
N SER A 149 -5.08 4.47 -0.27
CA SER A 149 -6.32 4.73 -1.00
C SER A 149 -7.28 3.52 -1.02
N SER A 150 -6.80 2.31 -0.76
CA SER A 150 -7.61 1.09 -0.71
C SER A 150 -8.10 0.75 0.70
N GLU A 151 -7.47 1.30 1.74
CA GLU A 151 -7.68 0.86 3.11
C GLU A 151 -8.21 1.93 4.06
N ILE A 152 -8.11 3.24 3.71
CA ILE A 152 -8.68 4.34 4.49
C ILE A 152 -9.39 5.34 3.58
N TYR A 153 -10.34 6.10 4.13
CA TYR A 153 -11.03 7.12 3.35
C TYR A 153 -10.26 8.44 3.35
N SER A 154 -10.17 9.06 2.19
CA SER A 154 -9.50 10.36 1.98
C SER A 154 -10.23 11.54 2.63
N THR A 155 -11.47 11.34 3.07
CA THR A 155 -12.30 12.29 3.83
C THR A 155 -11.96 12.34 5.32
N TRP A 156 -11.15 11.40 5.81
CA TRP A 156 -10.77 11.37 7.22
C TRP A 156 -9.89 12.56 7.62
N PRO A 157 -9.85 12.94 8.92
CA PRO A 157 -8.95 13.98 9.39
C PRO A 157 -7.50 13.72 8.94
N GLN A 158 -6.79 14.76 8.56
CA GLN A 158 -5.40 14.64 8.08
C GLN A 158 -4.50 13.92 9.10
N SER A 159 -4.71 14.17 10.41
CA SER A 159 -3.97 13.46 11.45
C SER A 159 -4.20 11.94 11.43
N THR A 160 -5.42 11.51 11.11
CA THR A 160 -5.76 10.09 10.94
C THR A 160 -5.10 9.52 9.68
N ILE A 161 -5.19 10.21 8.54
CA ILE A 161 -4.54 9.80 7.30
C ILE A 161 -3.05 9.63 7.53
N THR A 162 -2.39 10.64 8.13
CA THR A 162 -0.95 10.60 8.44
C THR A 162 -0.58 9.42 9.35
N ALA A 163 -1.35 9.16 10.40
CA ALA A 163 -1.10 8.04 11.31
C ALA A 163 -1.21 6.68 10.60
N ASN A 164 -2.23 6.49 9.76
CA ASN A 164 -2.40 5.26 8.99
C ASN A 164 -1.31 5.09 7.92
N VAL A 165 -0.95 6.15 7.20
CA VAL A 165 0.16 6.13 6.23
C VAL A 165 1.48 5.75 6.90
N LEU A 166 1.81 6.33 8.06
CA LEU A 166 2.98 5.95 8.87
C LEU A 166 2.96 4.48 9.26
N ALA A 167 1.80 3.96 9.67
CA ALA A 167 1.66 2.53 9.98
C ALA A 167 1.88 1.65 8.75
N ILE A 168 1.29 1.98 7.60
CA ILE A 168 1.48 1.26 6.33
C ILE A 168 2.97 1.27 5.92
N MET A 169 3.63 2.42 6.02
CA MET A 169 5.05 2.54 5.68
C MET A 169 5.94 1.74 6.63
N SER A 170 5.71 1.82 7.93
CA SER A 170 6.50 1.07 8.92
C SER A 170 6.35 -0.45 8.73
N PHE A 171 5.14 -0.92 8.47
CA PHE A 171 4.89 -2.33 8.14
C PHE A 171 5.65 -2.74 6.86
N THR A 172 5.53 -1.95 5.80
CA THR A 172 6.20 -2.22 4.53
C THR A 172 7.73 -2.26 4.71
N LEU A 173 8.30 -1.28 5.44
CA LEU A 173 9.73 -1.26 5.70
C LEU A 173 10.20 -2.36 6.65
N ASN A 174 9.33 -2.89 7.50
CA ASN A 174 9.63 -4.12 8.26
C ASN A 174 9.79 -5.33 7.31
N ARG A 175 8.89 -5.48 6.33
CA ARG A 175 8.99 -6.54 5.30
C ARG A 175 10.27 -6.41 4.48
N VAL A 176 10.62 -5.20 4.08
CA VAL A 176 11.87 -4.90 3.35
C VAL A 176 13.09 -5.20 4.21
N TYR A 177 13.16 -4.68 5.43
CA TYR A 177 14.30 -4.84 6.33
C TYR A 177 14.57 -6.29 6.71
N THR A 178 13.53 -7.05 7.04
CA THR A 178 13.61 -8.45 7.44
C THR A 178 13.74 -9.41 6.24
N GLU A 179 13.61 -8.91 5.02
CA GLU A 179 13.51 -9.75 3.81
C GLU A 179 12.53 -10.91 4.01
N TRP A 180 11.41 -10.63 4.67
CA TRP A 180 10.49 -11.62 5.24
C TRP A 180 10.12 -12.75 4.29
N TYR A 181 9.65 -12.42 3.09
CA TYR A 181 9.25 -13.43 2.10
C TYR A 181 10.43 -14.09 1.42
N ARG A 182 11.51 -13.32 1.15
CA ARG A 182 12.73 -13.86 0.53
C ARG A 182 13.41 -14.89 1.41
N ASN A 183 13.41 -14.68 2.73
CA ASN A 183 13.92 -15.67 3.69
C ASN A 183 13.07 -16.96 3.74
N GLN A 184 11.85 -16.92 3.19
CA GLN A 184 10.98 -18.10 3.02
C GLN A 184 11.07 -18.70 1.61
N GLY A 185 11.96 -18.19 0.74
CA GLY A 185 12.19 -18.71 -0.61
C GLY A 185 11.28 -18.11 -1.68
N TYR A 186 10.61 -16.97 -1.40
CA TYR A 186 9.81 -16.24 -2.37
C TYR A 186 10.60 -15.11 -3.01
N ASP A 187 10.23 -14.71 -4.25
CA ASP A 187 10.92 -13.67 -5.02
C ASP A 187 10.24 -12.28 -4.91
N PHE A 188 9.27 -12.10 -4.03
CA PHE A 188 8.54 -10.85 -3.84
C PHE A 188 8.83 -10.21 -2.46
N THR A 189 8.51 -8.91 -2.34
CA THR A 189 8.70 -8.13 -1.12
C THR A 189 7.51 -8.23 -0.17
N ILE A 190 6.29 -8.18 -0.72
CA ILE A 190 5.03 -8.04 0.02
C ILE A 190 3.88 -8.59 -0.81
N THR A 191 2.78 -8.98 -0.16
CA THR A 191 1.58 -9.47 -0.86
C THR A 191 0.49 -8.39 -0.93
N SER A 192 -0.48 -8.58 -1.84
CA SER A 192 -1.71 -7.77 -1.89
C SER A 192 -2.82 -8.30 -0.98
N SER A 193 -2.55 -9.35 -0.21
CA SER A 193 -3.52 -9.99 0.68
C SER A 193 -3.60 -9.28 2.03
N THR A 194 -4.76 -8.71 2.36
CA THR A 194 -5.01 -8.07 3.67
C THR A 194 -4.90 -9.01 4.85
N ALA A 195 -5.00 -10.32 4.65
CA ALA A 195 -4.78 -11.30 5.72
C ALA A 195 -3.31 -11.36 6.15
N PHE A 196 -2.40 -11.20 5.22
CA PHE A 196 -0.95 -11.27 5.43
C PHE A 196 -0.32 -9.88 5.54
N ASP A 197 -0.63 -8.99 4.60
CA ASP A 197 -0.02 -7.68 4.47
C ASP A 197 -1.08 -6.57 4.27
N HIS A 198 -1.14 -5.99 3.08
CA HIS A 198 -1.97 -4.82 2.77
C HIS A 198 -2.87 -5.07 1.56
N LYS A 199 -3.95 -4.32 1.45
CA LYS A 199 -4.77 -4.29 0.24
C LYS A 199 -4.13 -3.37 -0.80
N TRP A 200 -3.41 -3.96 -1.72
CA TRP A 200 -2.98 -3.31 -2.95
C TRP A 200 -3.88 -3.77 -4.12
N ILE A 201 -4.26 -2.86 -5.01
CA ILE A 201 -5.17 -3.14 -6.12
C ILE A 201 -4.56 -2.57 -7.41
N TYR A 202 -4.34 -3.44 -8.41
CA TYR A 202 -3.84 -3.00 -9.71
C TYR A 202 -4.80 -1.99 -10.35
N GLY A 203 -4.26 -0.85 -10.83
CA GLY A 203 -5.02 0.19 -11.53
C GLY A 203 -5.97 1.02 -10.68
N ARG A 204 -5.91 0.91 -9.34
CA ARG A 204 -6.74 1.73 -8.45
C ARG A 204 -6.51 3.22 -8.62
N ASN A 205 -7.58 4.02 -8.55
CA ASN A 205 -7.50 5.47 -8.45
C ASN A 205 -6.92 5.94 -7.10
N ILE A 206 -6.14 7.01 -7.14
CA ILE A 206 -5.39 7.54 -5.99
C ILE A 206 -6.00 8.86 -5.54
N PHE A 207 -6.30 8.98 -4.26
CA PHE A 207 -6.84 10.21 -3.67
C PHE A 207 -5.72 11.21 -3.36
N GLU A 208 -5.96 12.47 -3.74
CA GLU A 208 -4.97 13.54 -3.67
C GLU A 208 -4.49 13.82 -2.23
N SER A 209 -5.42 13.90 -1.25
CA SER A 209 -5.06 14.15 0.15
C SER A 209 -4.13 13.06 0.73
N ILE A 210 -4.34 11.81 0.32
CA ILE A 210 -3.49 10.67 0.69
C ILE A 210 -2.14 10.78 -0.02
N SER A 211 -2.15 11.10 -1.32
CA SER A 211 -0.94 11.26 -2.13
C SER A 211 -0.01 12.32 -1.56
N GLN A 212 -0.54 13.47 -1.16
CA GLN A 212 0.22 14.56 -0.54
C GLN A 212 0.89 14.12 0.77
N VAL A 213 0.14 13.46 1.66
CA VAL A 213 0.70 12.93 2.92
C VAL A 213 1.84 11.96 2.64
N VAL A 214 1.67 11.02 1.70
CA VAL A 214 2.73 10.06 1.37
C VAL A 214 3.97 10.78 0.85
N ASP A 215 3.82 11.77 -0.03
CA ASP A 215 4.96 12.50 -0.58
C ASP A 215 5.71 13.33 0.46
N GLU A 216 5.01 13.83 1.49
CA GLU A 216 5.61 14.60 2.59
C GLU A 216 6.45 13.73 3.56
N ILE A 217 6.04 12.46 3.78
CA ILE A 217 6.62 11.64 4.85
C ILE A 217 7.19 10.29 4.38
N PHE A 218 7.38 10.10 3.06
CA PHE A 218 7.69 8.80 2.43
C PHE A 218 8.90 8.06 2.99
N ASP A 219 9.80 8.74 3.67
CA ASP A 219 11.02 8.18 4.26
C ASP A 219 10.88 7.85 5.75
N SER A 220 9.70 8.07 6.32
CA SER A 220 9.43 7.92 7.75
C SER A 220 8.94 6.50 8.10
N PHE A 221 9.32 6.04 9.28
CA PHE A 221 8.87 4.77 9.84
C PHE A 221 8.84 4.81 11.37
N LEU A 222 8.19 3.82 11.98
CA LEU A 222 8.07 3.73 13.42
C LEU A 222 9.15 2.82 14.02
N SER A 223 9.76 3.26 15.10
CA SER A 223 10.87 2.61 15.78
C SER A 223 10.62 2.44 17.27
N ARG A 224 11.29 1.45 17.86
CA ARG A 224 11.41 1.29 19.32
C ARG A 224 12.85 1.48 19.78
N PRO A 225 13.07 2.03 20.99
CA PRO A 225 14.40 2.15 21.57
C PRO A 225 15.11 0.79 21.62
N GLY A 226 16.34 0.74 21.10
CA GLY A 226 17.16 -0.47 21.13
C GLY A 226 16.79 -1.55 20.09
N VAL A 227 15.76 -1.34 19.26
CA VAL A 227 15.36 -2.25 18.21
C VAL A 227 15.65 -1.62 16.85
N ARG A 228 16.40 -2.31 15.98
CA ARG A 228 16.73 -1.82 14.64
C ARG A 228 15.59 -1.99 13.63
N GLN A 229 14.79 -3.05 13.79
CA GLN A 229 13.68 -3.31 12.90
C GLN A 229 12.64 -2.18 12.98
N PRO A 230 12.07 -1.72 11.87
CA PRO A 230 10.83 -0.97 11.89
C PRO A 230 9.75 -1.76 12.66
N ILE A 231 8.89 -1.07 13.39
CA ILE A 231 7.75 -1.72 14.03
C ILE A 231 6.90 -2.39 12.96
N LEU A 232 6.59 -3.68 13.14
CA LEU A 232 5.55 -4.35 12.35
C LEU A 232 4.19 -3.86 12.83
N THR A 233 3.76 -2.76 12.27
CA THR A 233 2.54 -2.04 12.62
C THR A 233 1.30 -2.72 12.08
N GLN A 234 0.96 -3.88 12.60
CA GLN A 234 -0.29 -4.55 12.25
C GLN A 234 -1.50 -3.71 12.69
N TYR A 235 -2.56 -3.73 11.90
CA TYR A 235 -3.82 -3.04 12.15
C TYR A 235 -5.01 -3.82 11.56
N CYS A 236 -6.22 -3.45 11.92
CA CYS A 236 -7.45 -3.94 11.32
C CYS A 236 -8.51 -2.83 11.28
N ASP A 237 -9.68 -3.11 10.68
CA ASP A 237 -10.76 -2.13 10.63
C ASP A 237 -11.34 -1.81 12.03
N GLY A 238 -11.29 -2.76 12.97
CA GLY A 238 -11.84 -2.64 14.33
C GLY A 238 -13.34 -2.80 14.42
N ARG A 239 -14.01 -3.22 13.34
CA ARG A 239 -15.47 -3.42 13.26
C ARG A 239 -15.82 -4.83 12.78
N LYS A 240 -15.43 -5.17 11.56
CA LYS A 240 -15.63 -6.51 10.99
C LYS A 240 -14.66 -7.52 11.59
N VAL A 241 -13.44 -7.04 11.89
CA VAL A 241 -12.39 -7.81 12.52
C VAL A 241 -11.96 -7.13 13.82
N GLN A 242 -11.86 -7.92 14.89
CA GLN A 242 -11.25 -7.49 16.14
C GLN A 242 -9.76 -7.83 16.12
N CYS A 243 -8.93 -6.87 16.46
CA CYS A 243 -7.48 -7.06 16.50
C CYS A 243 -6.90 -6.94 17.91
N PRO A 244 -5.95 -7.81 18.26
CA PRO A 244 -5.37 -7.82 19.60
C PRO A 244 -4.34 -6.69 19.73
N ARG A 245 -4.72 -5.57 20.37
CA ARG A 245 -3.81 -4.44 20.68
C ARG A 245 -3.11 -3.79 19.48
N TRP A 246 -3.67 -3.91 18.29
CA TRP A 246 -3.21 -3.19 17.11
C TRP A 246 -4.05 -1.94 16.88
N MET A 247 -3.56 -1.06 16.03
CA MET A 247 -4.36 0.09 15.61
C MET A 247 -5.63 -0.38 14.91
N THR A 248 -6.77 0.22 15.29
CA THR A 248 -8.00 0.04 14.54
C THR A 248 -8.21 1.26 13.65
N GLN A 249 -8.49 1.04 12.37
CA GLN A 249 -8.64 2.12 11.39
C GLN A 249 -9.79 3.07 11.80
N TRP A 250 -10.97 2.53 12.12
CA TRP A 250 -12.09 3.34 12.62
C TRP A 250 -11.81 4.01 13.98
N GLY A 251 -11.06 3.36 14.85
CA GLY A 251 -10.63 3.95 16.12
C GLY A 251 -9.66 5.12 15.90
N SER A 252 -8.74 5.00 14.95
CA SER A 252 -7.84 6.10 14.58
C SER A 252 -8.60 7.28 13.99
N CYS A 253 -9.67 7.04 13.21
CA CYS A 253 -10.56 8.08 12.72
C CYS A 253 -11.24 8.83 13.87
N SER A 254 -11.81 8.09 14.82
CA SER A 254 -12.45 8.69 16.01
C SER A 254 -11.47 9.54 16.84
N LEU A 255 -10.21 9.11 17.02
CA LEU A 255 -9.19 9.90 17.72
C LEU A 255 -8.83 11.16 16.94
N GLY A 256 -8.68 11.07 15.61
CA GLY A 256 -8.43 12.24 14.76
C GLY A 256 -9.57 13.27 14.81
N GLN A 257 -10.83 12.82 14.80
CA GLN A 257 -11.99 13.68 14.98
C GLN A 257 -12.03 14.38 16.35
N GLN A 258 -11.42 13.77 17.35
CA GLN A 258 -11.23 14.37 18.70
C GLN A 258 -10.02 15.30 18.79
N GLY A 259 -9.29 15.51 17.69
CA GLY A 259 -8.15 16.43 17.61
C GLY A 259 -6.80 15.82 18.01
N TYR A 260 -6.69 14.51 18.13
CA TYR A 260 -5.42 13.85 18.37
C TYR A 260 -4.46 14.06 17.18
N SER A 261 -3.21 14.35 17.47
CA SER A 261 -2.14 14.40 16.47
C SER A 261 -1.75 13.00 15.98
N PRO A 262 -1.07 12.86 14.83
CA PRO A 262 -0.65 11.56 14.32
C PRO A 262 0.18 10.75 15.32
N ILE A 263 1.12 11.40 16.03
CA ILE A 263 1.96 10.71 17.00
C ILE A 263 1.18 10.25 18.24
N GLU A 264 0.18 11.02 18.70
CA GLU A 264 -0.69 10.61 19.79
C GLU A 264 -1.57 9.44 19.40
N ILE A 265 -2.15 9.43 18.19
CA ILE A 265 -2.91 8.29 17.65
C ILE A 265 -2.03 7.04 17.63
N LEU A 266 -0.82 7.14 17.09
CA LEU A 266 0.09 6.00 16.98
C LEU A 266 0.53 5.49 18.36
N ARG A 267 0.84 6.38 19.31
CA ARG A 267 1.22 5.99 20.67
C ARG A 267 0.09 5.36 21.45
N TYR A 268 -1.14 5.79 21.21
CA TYR A 268 -2.32 5.16 21.81
C TYR A 268 -2.39 3.64 21.54
N TYR A 269 -1.99 3.22 20.33
CA TYR A 269 -2.04 1.82 19.93
C TYR A 269 -0.70 1.09 20.10
N TYR A 270 0.41 1.73 19.74
CA TYR A 270 1.73 1.09 19.74
C TYR A 270 2.59 1.45 20.95
N GLY A 271 2.07 2.28 21.88
CA GLY A 271 2.69 2.61 23.17
C GLY A 271 3.64 3.81 23.10
N ASP A 272 3.87 4.42 24.29
CA ASP A 272 4.56 5.71 24.44
C ASP A 272 6.05 5.68 24.04
N SER A 273 6.68 4.51 24.11
CA SER A 273 8.10 4.37 23.73
C SER A 273 8.35 4.42 22.21
N MET A 274 7.28 4.37 21.40
CA MET A 274 7.36 4.47 19.96
C MET A 274 7.75 5.90 19.54
N TYR A 275 8.64 6.00 18.53
CA TYR A 275 9.02 7.27 17.92
C TYR A 275 9.12 7.13 16.39
N ILE A 276 9.01 8.25 15.68
CA ILE A 276 9.18 8.33 14.24
C ILE A 276 10.67 8.48 13.93
N ASN A 277 11.14 7.67 12.99
CA ASN A 277 12.51 7.68 12.46
C ASN A 277 12.46 7.86 10.94
N THR A 278 13.58 8.13 10.31
CA THR A 278 13.70 8.28 8.86
C THR A 278 14.75 7.35 8.29
N ALA A 279 14.59 6.98 7.02
CA ALA A 279 15.49 6.10 6.29
C ALA A 279 15.92 6.73 4.96
N GLU A 280 17.12 6.42 4.52
CA GLU A 280 17.63 6.83 3.21
C GLU A 280 16.91 6.07 2.09
N GLN A 281 16.53 6.76 1.03
CA GLN A 281 16.03 6.13 -0.19
C GLN A 281 17.21 5.59 -1.00
N ILE A 282 17.12 4.34 -1.46
CA ILE A 282 18.09 3.69 -2.32
C ILE A 282 17.50 3.31 -3.66
N ALA A 283 18.35 3.20 -4.68
CA ALA A 283 17.94 2.71 -6.00
C ALA A 283 17.62 1.21 -5.98
N GLY A 284 16.69 0.80 -6.81
CA GLY A 284 16.31 -0.60 -7.03
C GLY A 284 15.65 -1.29 -5.84
N ILE A 285 15.84 -2.59 -5.77
CA ILE A 285 15.30 -3.47 -4.74
C ILE A 285 16.45 -3.86 -3.81
N PRO A 286 16.36 -3.55 -2.51
CA PRO A 286 17.45 -3.90 -1.58
C PRO A 286 17.55 -5.42 -1.41
N ALA A 287 18.78 -5.91 -1.29
CA ALA A 287 19.09 -7.28 -0.92
C ALA A 287 20.19 -7.32 0.12
N SER A 288 20.06 -8.23 1.08
CA SER A 288 21.10 -8.44 2.09
C SER A 288 22.28 -9.23 1.52
N TRP A 289 23.46 -9.02 2.13
CA TRP A 289 24.62 -9.84 1.82
C TRP A 289 24.35 -11.31 2.24
N PRO A 290 24.63 -12.30 1.36
CA PRO A 290 24.29 -13.71 1.62
C PRO A 290 25.17 -14.40 2.66
N GLY A 291 26.12 -13.69 3.29
CA GLY A 291 27.07 -14.26 4.25
C GLY A 291 28.35 -14.83 3.62
N TYR A 292 28.48 -14.76 2.29
CA TYR A 292 29.64 -15.18 1.53
C TYR A 292 29.81 -14.32 0.27
N ASP A 293 31.01 -14.25 -0.27
CA ASP A 293 31.30 -13.49 -1.48
C ASP A 293 30.73 -14.19 -2.72
N LEU A 294 29.95 -13.44 -3.51
CA LEU A 294 29.47 -13.91 -4.81
C LEU A 294 30.54 -13.65 -5.87
N THR A 295 30.99 -14.72 -6.50
CA THR A 295 32.03 -14.69 -7.55
C THR A 295 31.48 -15.17 -8.87
N VAL A 296 32.25 -15.01 -9.96
CA VAL A 296 31.88 -15.59 -11.26
C VAL A 296 31.74 -17.11 -11.13
N GLY A 297 30.57 -17.61 -11.50
CA GLY A 297 30.15 -19.01 -11.32
C GLY A 297 29.32 -19.31 -10.08
N SER A 298 29.12 -18.35 -9.19
CA SER A 298 28.14 -18.51 -8.10
C SER A 298 26.73 -18.67 -8.67
N SER A 299 25.91 -19.49 -8.01
CA SER A 299 24.50 -19.75 -8.37
C SER A 299 23.64 -19.71 -7.13
N GLY A 300 22.34 -19.44 -7.30
CA GLY A 300 21.37 -19.39 -6.22
C GLY A 300 20.53 -18.11 -6.25
N ASP A 301 19.58 -18.00 -5.32
CA ASP A 301 18.61 -16.89 -5.30
C ASP A 301 19.27 -15.54 -5.08
N LYS A 302 20.29 -15.46 -4.22
CA LYS A 302 21.03 -14.19 -4.02
C LYS A 302 21.81 -13.74 -5.26
N VAL A 303 22.27 -14.65 -6.12
CA VAL A 303 22.88 -14.30 -7.41
C VAL A 303 21.82 -13.73 -8.35
N ARG A 304 20.62 -14.33 -8.41
CA ARG A 304 19.50 -13.81 -9.21
C ARG A 304 19.03 -12.42 -8.74
N GLN A 305 19.08 -12.15 -7.43
CA GLN A 305 18.72 -10.84 -6.88
C GLN A 305 19.71 -9.72 -7.25
N LEU A 306 20.95 -10.07 -7.59
CA LEU A 306 21.98 -9.12 -7.98
C LEU A 306 22.08 -8.90 -9.49
N GLN A 307 21.46 -9.74 -10.29
CA GLN A 307 21.38 -9.64 -11.75
C GLN A 307 20.15 -8.87 -12.20
#